data_9c3c57cec2d4552e6ee1e3609d4374a5
#
_entry.id   9c3c57cec2d4552e6ee1e3609d4374a5
#
_cell.length_a   1.000
_cell.length_b   1.000
_cell.length_c   1.000
_cell.angle_alpha   90.00
_cell.angle_beta   90.00
_cell.angle_gamma   90.00
#
_symmetry.space_group_name_H-M   'P 1'
#
loop_
_entity.id
_entity.type
_entity.pdbx_description
1 polymer ?
#
loop_
_entity_poly.entity_id
_entity_poly.type
_entity_poly.pdbx_seq_one_letter_code
_entity_poly.pdbx_strand_id
1 'polypeptide(L)'
;EGRGELSPKIKAGDLESKLIVPKNNGLKITGTFLDEISHDIPHQNWGEKEWDLDFQHMKRIGIDTVIMIRSGYRKFMTYPSPYLLKKGCYMPSVDLVDMYLRLAEKYNMKFYFGLYDSGRYWDTGDLSWEIEDNKYVIDEVWKMYGEKYKSFGGWYISGEISRATKG
;
A
#
# COMPACT_ATOMS: atom_id res chain seq x y z
N GLU A 1 23.69 -40.56 -16.20
CA GLU A 1 24.39 -39.30 -15.87
C GLU A 1 23.94 -38.23 -16.87
N GLY A 2 22.88 -37.51 -16.57
CA GLY A 2 22.39 -36.38 -17.34
C GLY A 2 22.68 -35.09 -16.57
N ARG A 3 23.67 -34.34 -17.00
CA ARG A 3 23.90 -32.96 -16.54
C ARG A 3 22.85 -32.08 -17.20
N GLY A 4 21.91 -31.55 -16.40
CA GLY A 4 20.97 -30.53 -16.84
C GLY A 4 21.73 -29.27 -17.26
N GLU A 5 21.46 -28.80 -18.49
CA GLU A 5 21.92 -27.51 -18.99
C GLU A 5 21.33 -26.41 -18.12
N LEU A 6 22.20 -25.59 -17.56
CA LEU A 6 21.80 -24.38 -16.85
C LEU A 6 21.20 -23.38 -17.85
N SER A 7 19.97 -23.00 -17.63
CA SER A 7 19.31 -21.91 -18.37
C SER A 7 20.21 -20.66 -18.42
N PRO A 8 20.33 -19.99 -19.56
CA PRO A 8 21.18 -18.83 -19.71
C PRO A 8 20.75 -17.74 -18.73
N LYS A 9 21.68 -17.23 -17.95
CA LYS A 9 21.47 -16.07 -17.06
C LYS A 9 21.20 -14.85 -17.93
N ILE A 10 19.97 -14.37 -17.92
CA ILE A 10 19.57 -13.12 -18.57
C ILE A 10 20.26 -11.98 -17.81
N LYS A 11 21.08 -11.19 -18.49
CA LYS A 11 21.72 -10.01 -17.89
C LYS A 11 20.69 -8.89 -17.78
N ALA A 12 20.72 -8.13 -16.69
CA ALA A 12 19.78 -7.03 -16.44
C ALA A 12 19.65 -6.02 -17.61
N GLY A 13 20.77 -5.76 -18.35
CA GLY A 13 20.76 -4.89 -19.52
C GLY A 13 19.99 -5.44 -20.74
N ASP A 14 19.77 -6.78 -20.82
CA ASP A 14 19.03 -7.39 -21.94
C ASP A 14 17.50 -7.24 -21.78
N LEU A 15 17.04 -6.97 -20.56
CA LEU A 15 15.63 -6.71 -20.27
C LEU A 15 15.21 -5.28 -20.64
N GLU A 16 16.09 -4.29 -20.50
CA GLU A 16 15.79 -2.90 -20.86
C GLU A 16 15.60 -2.72 -22.37
N SER A 17 16.34 -3.47 -23.21
CA SER A 17 16.26 -3.38 -24.68
C SER A 17 15.02 -4.07 -25.28
N LYS A 18 14.32 -4.90 -24.50
CA LYS A 18 13.16 -5.67 -24.95
C LYS A 18 11.81 -5.17 -24.43
N LEU A 19 11.81 -4.13 -23.61
CA LEU A 19 10.57 -3.42 -23.28
C LEU A 19 10.09 -2.65 -24.50
N ILE A 20 9.39 -3.37 -25.38
CA ILE A 20 8.53 -2.74 -26.41
C ILE A 20 7.45 -2.00 -25.61
N VAL A 21 7.67 -0.71 -25.38
CA VAL A 21 6.62 0.16 -24.86
C VAL A 21 5.52 0.16 -25.94
N PRO A 22 4.34 -0.42 -25.70
CA PRO A 22 3.27 -0.39 -26.68
C PRO A 22 3.02 1.05 -27.07
N LYS A 23 2.84 1.33 -28.39
CA LYS A 23 2.37 2.64 -28.83
C LYS A 23 1.13 2.97 -28.02
N ASN A 24 1.21 4.01 -27.22
CA ASN A 24 0.18 4.42 -26.29
C ASN A 24 -1.09 4.77 -27.07
N ASN A 25 -2.08 3.88 -27.04
CA ASN A 25 -3.39 4.06 -27.67
C ASN A 25 -4.28 5.08 -26.93
N GLY A 26 -3.67 6.02 -26.20
CA GLY A 26 -4.36 7.04 -25.42
C GLY A 26 -4.78 6.59 -24.00
N LEU A 27 -4.68 5.31 -23.69
CA LEU A 27 -4.92 4.82 -22.33
C LEU A 27 -3.67 5.02 -21.46
N LYS A 28 -3.84 5.67 -20.32
CA LYS A 28 -2.79 5.88 -19.32
C LYS A 28 -3.19 5.22 -18.01
N ILE A 29 -2.28 4.47 -17.43
CA ILE A 29 -2.40 4.03 -16.04
C ILE A 29 -1.81 5.13 -15.18
N THR A 30 -2.61 5.77 -14.34
CA THR A 30 -2.20 6.89 -13.50
C THR A 30 -2.24 6.58 -12.01
N GLY A 31 -2.77 5.43 -11.62
CA GLY A 31 -2.85 5.01 -10.24
C GLY A 31 -2.47 3.55 -10.04
N THR A 32 -2.01 3.23 -8.83
CA THR A 32 -1.71 1.87 -8.41
C THR A 32 -2.08 1.67 -6.95
N PHE A 33 -2.27 0.40 -6.59
CA PHE A 33 -2.43 -0.03 -5.20
C PHE A 33 -1.12 -0.54 -4.63
N LEU A 34 -0.92 -0.28 -3.32
CA LEU A 34 0.11 -0.93 -2.51
C LEU A 34 -0.58 -1.76 -1.42
N ASP A 35 -0.11 -2.97 -1.22
CA ASP A 35 -0.49 -3.80 -0.09
C ASP A 35 0.77 -4.31 0.61
N GLU A 36 1.05 -3.79 1.80
CA GLU A 36 2.26 -4.11 2.56
C GLU A 36 1.97 -5.04 3.75
N ILE A 37 0.71 -5.35 3.98
CA ILE A 37 0.31 -6.03 5.21
C ILE A 37 -0.29 -7.42 4.99
N SER A 38 -0.65 -7.77 3.76
CA SER A 38 -1.09 -9.11 3.42
C SER A 38 0.09 -10.09 3.39
N HIS A 39 -0.14 -11.30 3.87
CA HIS A 39 0.91 -12.27 4.18
C HIS A 39 1.63 -12.91 2.99
N ASP A 40 1.20 -12.66 1.76
CA ASP A 40 1.78 -13.24 0.55
C ASP A 40 2.59 -12.25 -0.31
N ILE A 41 3.05 -11.16 0.29
CA ILE A 41 3.69 -10.08 -0.45
C ILE A 41 5.21 -10.24 -0.45
N PRO A 42 5.85 -10.33 -1.64
CA PRO A 42 7.28 -10.60 -1.74
C PRO A 42 8.19 -9.48 -1.24
N HIS A 43 7.68 -8.27 -1.09
CA HIS A 43 8.45 -7.06 -0.74
C HIS A 43 8.29 -6.58 0.70
N GLN A 44 7.75 -7.42 1.60
CA GLN A 44 7.54 -7.08 3.03
C GLN A 44 8.79 -6.61 3.78
N ASN A 45 9.98 -6.96 3.28
CA ASN A 45 11.26 -6.60 3.89
C ASN A 45 11.98 -5.45 3.16
N TRP A 46 11.28 -4.72 2.30
CA TRP A 46 11.87 -3.57 1.63
C TRP A 46 12.13 -2.44 2.63
N GLY A 47 13.33 -1.85 2.53
CA GLY A 47 13.68 -0.61 3.20
C GLY A 47 13.34 0.62 2.36
N GLU A 48 13.68 1.79 2.89
CA GLU A 48 13.40 3.07 2.22
C GLU A 48 14.04 3.19 0.83
N LYS A 49 15.21 2.58 0.62
CA LYS A 49 15.91 2.63 -0.68
C LYS A 49 15.14 1.89 -1.77
N GLU A 50 14.63 0.73 -1.47
CA GLU A 50 13.84 -0.09 -2.39
C GLU A 50 12.51 0.61 -2.70
N TRP A 51 11.84 1.14 -1.68
CA TRP A 51 10.61 1.91 -1.87
C TRP A 51 10.84 3.20 -2.64
N ASP A 52 11.91 3.93 -2.38
CA ASP A 52 12.27 5.14 -3.15
C ASP A 52 12.46 4.84 -4.64
N LEU A 53 13.15 3.74 -4.95
CA LEU A 53 13.33 3.28 -6.32
C LEU A 53 12.00 2.89 -6.98
N ASP A 54 11.12 2.21 -6.24
CA ASP A 54 9.80 1.80 -6.74
C ASP A 54 8.92 3.02 -7.05
N PHE A 55 8.87 4.01 -6.14
CA PHE A 55 8.15 5.27 -6.38
C PHE A 55 8.71 6.04 -7.58
N GLN A 56 10.04 6.06 -7.75
CA GLN A 56 10.68 6.64 -8.93
C GLN A 56 10.21 5.93 -10.22
N HIS A 57 10.17 4.59 -10.22
CA HIS A 57 9.73 3.80 -11.37
C HIS A 57 8.24 4.02 -11.66
N MET A 58 7.39 4.03 -10.63
CA MET A 58 5.96 4.35 -10.78
C MET A 58 5.78 5.71 -11.45
N LYS A 59 6.49 6.74 -10.97
CA LYS A 59 6.42 8.08 -11.57
C LYS A 59 6.88 8.10 -13.02
N ARG A 60 7.96 7.38 -13.34
CA ARG A 60 8.50 7.30 -14.71
C ARG A 60 7.53 6.69 -15.71
N ILE A 61 6.70 5.75 -15.31
CA ILE A 61 5.67 5.15 -16.18
C ILE A 61 4.35 5.91 -16.20
N GLY A 62 4.24 7.02 -15.46
CA GLY A 62 3.09 7.91 -15.48
C GLY A 62 2.11 7.75 -14.32
N ILE A 63 2.45 6.97 -13.29
CA ILE A 63 1.64 6.86 -12.07
C ILE A 63 1.85 8.12 -11.23
N ASP A 64 0.77 8.77 -10.85
CA ASP A 64 0.72 9.96 -9.99
C ASP A 64 -0.11 9.75 -8.73
N THR A 65 -0.78 8.60 -8.62
CA THR A 65 -1.67 8.27 -7.52
C THR A 65 -1.34 6.89 -6.97
N VAL A 66 -1.07 6.83 -5.67
CA VAL A 66 -0.79 5.59 -4.94
C VAL A 66 -1.86 5.39 -3.88
N ILE A 67 -2.45 4.22 -3.84
CA ILE A 67 -3.51 3.86 -2.90
C ILE A 67 -2.99 2.72 -2.03
N MET A 68 -2.79 2.96 -0.75
CA MET A 68 -2.54 1.88 0.22
C MET A 68 -3.84 1.15 0.47
N ILE A 69 -3.89 -0.16 0.21
CA ILE A 69 -5.14 -0.96 0.33
C ILE A 69 -5.66 -0.93 1.76
N ARG A 70 -4.79 -1.09 2.75
CA ARG A 70 -5.14 -1.07 4.18
C ARG A 70 -3.97 -0.61 5.03
N SER A 71 -4.26 0.15 6.06
CA SER A 71 -3.25 0.64 7.02
C SER A 71 -2.91 -0.37 8.11
N GLY A 72 -3.75 -1.35 8.28
CA GLY A 72 -3.57 -2.43 9.24
C GLY A 72 -4.51 -3.59 8.93
N TYR A 73 -4.10 -4.78 9.33
CA TYR A 73 -4.89 -6.00 9.20
C TYR A 73 -4.76 -6.85 10.46
N ARG A 74 -5.87 -7.11 11.12
CA ARG A 74 -5.91 -7.84 12.40
C ARG A 74 -5.01 -7.19 13.44
N LYS A 75 -3.90 -7.82 13.81
CA LYS A 75 -2.93 -7.31 14.80
C LYS A 75 -1.74 -6.54 14.20
N PHE A 76 -1.65 -6.49 12.87
CA PHE A 76 -0.57 -5.79 12.18
C PHE A 76 -1.00 -4.38 11.78
N MET A 77 -0.07 -3.42 11.86
CA MET A 77 -0.29 -2.05 11.43
C MET A 77 0.96 -1.48 10.75
N THR A 78 0.76 -0.53 9.86
CA THR A 78 1.82 0.09 9.04
C THR A 78 2.33 1.41 9.61
N TYR A 79 1.73 1.91 10.66
CA TYR A 79 2.10 3.14 11.36
C TYR A 79 1.85 2.97 12.87
N PRO A 80 2.51 3.75 13.73
CA PRO A 80 2.42 3.60 15.19
C PRO A 80 1.11 4.18 15.75
N SER A 81 -0.02 3.53 15.48
CA SER A 81 -1.34 3.93 15.94
C SER A 81 -1.50 3.78 17.45
N PRO A 82 -1.69 4.86 18.22
CA PRO A 82 -2.00 4.78 19.64
C PRO A 82 -3.30 4.01 19.92
N TYR A 83 -4.30 4.17 19.06
CA TYR A 83 -5.57 3.48 19.19
C TYR A 83 -5.44 1.97 18.99
N LEU A 84 -4.80 1.55 17.90
CA LEU A 84 -4.63 0.13 17.58
C LEU A 84 -3.69 -0.58 18.57
N LEU A 85 -2.69 0.12 19.11
CA LEU A 85 -1.85 -0.41 20.21
C LEU A 85 -2.68 -0.78 21.43
N LYS A 86 -3.60 0.07 21.85
CA LYS A 86 -4.52 -0.21 22.96
C LYS A 86 -5.43 -1.41 22.67
N LYS A 87 -5.70 -1.70 21.41
CA LYS A 87 -6.45 -2.86 20.96
C LYS A 87 -5.60 -4.14 20.82
N GLY A 88 -4.32 -4.07 21.13
CA GLY A 88 -3.39 -5.20 21.12
C GLY A 88 -2.73 -5.48 19.78
N CYS A 89 -2.71 -4.49 18.87
CA CYS A 89 -1.91 -4.57 17.65
C CYS A 89 -0.42 -4.42 17.96
N TYR A 90 0.41 -5.00 17.11
CA TYR A 90 1.86 -4.95 17.25
C TYR A 90 2.42 -3.62 16.74
N MET A 91 3.35 -3.04 17.51
CA MET A 91 4.08 -1.86 17.07
C MET A 91 4.88 -2.18 15.80
N PRO A 92 4.74 -1.41 14.71
CA PRO A 92 5.56 -1.59 13.54
C PRO A 92 7.00 -1.15 13.81
N SER A 93 7.96 -1.81 13.16
CA SER A 93 9.38 -1.44 13.25
C SER A 93 9.70 -0.13 12.53
N VAL A 94 8.88 0.23 11.55
CA VAL A 94 9.01 1.42 10.71
C VAL A 94 7.63 2.04 10.52
N ASP A 95 7.55 3.36 10.53
CA ASP A 95 6.36 4.11 10.11
C ASP A 95 6.31 4.16 8.57
N LEU A 96 5.65 3.15 7.98
CA LEU A 96 5.51 3.05 6.53
C LEU A 96 4.63 4.16 5.96
N VAL A 97 3.64 4.62 6.70
CA VAL A 97 2.75 5.70 6.25
C VAL A 97 3.51 7.01 6.10
N ASP A 98 4.34 7.36 7.09
CA ASP A 98 5.22 8.54 6.99
C ASP A 98 6.16 8.42 5.80
N MET A 99 6.78 7.25 5.62
CA MET A 99 7.69 7.01 4.50
C MET A 99 6.99 7.14 3.14
N TYR A 100 5.83 6.53 2.95
CA TYR A 100 5.10 6.61 1.69
C TYR A 100 4.64 8.02 1.38
N LEU A 101 4.18 8.77 2.37
CA LEU A 101 3.79 10.17 2.19
C LEU A 101 4.98 11.05 1.80
N ARG A 102 6.16 10.85 2.42
CA ARG A 102 7.39 11.56 2.04
C ARG A 102 7.84 11.22 0.61
N LEU A 103 7.79 9.94 0.25
CA LEU A 103 8.16 9.50 -1.11
C LEU A 103 7.16 10.02 -2.15
N ALA A 104 5.86 9.96 -1.86
CA ALA A 104 4.84 10.53 -2.73
C ALA A 104 5.05 12.04 -2.93
N GLU A 105 5.40 12.77 -1.88
CA GLU A 105 5.71 14.20 -1.96
C GLU A 105 6.96 14.46 -2.81
N LYS A 106 8.03 13.68 -2.59
CA LYS A 106 9.28 13.75 -3.35
C LYS A 106 9.06 13.61 -4.86
N TYR A 107 8.16 12.72 -5.28
CA TYR A 107 7.87 12.44 -6.69
C TYR A 107 6.61 13.15 -7.21
N ASN A 108 6.05 14.09 -6.46
CA ASN A 108 4.83 14.81 -6.81
C ASN A 108 3.68 13.85 -7.18
N MET A 109 3.39 12.94 -6.26
CA MET A 109 2.31 11.96 -6.34
C MET A 109 1.31 12.21 -5.22
N LYS A 110 0.08 11.69 -5.38
CA LYS A 110 -0.92 11.64 -4.32
C LYS A 110 -0.97 10.26 -3.70
N PHE A 111 -1.10 10.25 -2.37
CA PHE A 111 -1.23 9.04 -1.57
C PHE A 111 -2.59 8.99 -0.90
N TYR A 112 -3.32 7.90 -1.07
CA TYR A 112 -4.59 7.63 -0.42
C TYR A 112 -4.39 6.57 0.66
N PHE A 113 -4.84 6.91 1.86
CA PHE A 113 -4.71 6.07 3.03
C PHE A 113 -5.85 5.05 3.09
N GLY A 114 -5.52 3.76 2.99
CA GLY A 114 -6.47 2.67 3.19
C GLY A 114 -6.82 2.49 4.67
N LEU A 115 -8.08 2.29 4.97
CA LEU A 115 -8.56 2.13 6.33
C LEU A 115 -8.08 0.82 6.97
N TYR A 116 -8.21 0.75 8.30
CA TYR A 116 -7.89 -0.44 9.07
C TYR A 116 -8.94 -1.54 8.82
N ASP A 117 -8.46 -2.77 8.68
CA ASP A 117 -9.25 -3.98 8.53
C ASP A 117 -9.04 -4.89 9.74
N SER A 118 -10.05 -5.01 10.60
CA SER A 118 -9.99 -5.87 11.79
C SER A 118 -9.99 -7.36 11.46
N GLY A 119 -10.33 -7.73 10.25
CA GLY A 119 -10.55 -9.09 9.80
C GLY A 119 -11.91 -9.67 10.19
N ARG A 120 -12.68 -9.02 11.06
CA ARG A 120 -13.96 -9.54 11.58
C ARG A 120 -15.06 -9.53 10.52
N TYR A 121 -15.04 -8.53 9.64
CA TYR A 121 -15.99 -8.45 8.54
C TYR A 121 -15.97 -9.70 7.66
N TRP A 122 -14.79 -10.23 7.37
CA TRP A 122 -14.64 -11.41 6.52
C TRP A 122 -15.26 -12.67 7.14
N ASP A 123 -15.26 -12.74 8.47
CA ASP A 123 -15.82 -13.87 9.22
C ASP A 123 -17.32 -13.72 9.44
N THR A 124 -17.84 -12.49 9.56
CA THR A 124 -19.21 -12.21 10.04
C THR A 124 -20.13 -11.58 9.02
N GLY A 125 -19.57 -10.93 7.99
CA GLY A 125 -20.30 -10.06 7.05
C GLY A 125 -20.82 -8.75 7.68
N ASP A 126 -20.36 -8.41 8.90
CA ASP A 126 -20.77 -7.23 9.66
C ASP A 126 -19.64 -6.18 9.68
N LEU A 127 -19.91 -5.00 9.15
CA LEU A 127 -18.99 -3.86 9.08
C LEU A 127 -18.94 -3.00 10.35
N SER A 128 -19.78 -3.26 11.35
CA SER A 128 -19.88 -2.41 12.54
C SER A 128 -18.53 -2.22 13.26
N TRP A 129 -17.70 -3.26 13.28
CA TRP A 129 -16.35 -3.22 13.88
C TRP A 129 -15.40 -2.31 13.11
N GLU A 130 -15.39 -2.42 11.80
CA GLU A 130 -14.56 -1.59 10.91
C GLU A 130 -15.00 -0.14 10.99
N ILE A 131 -16.31 0.13 11.01
CA ILE A 131 -16.86 1.49 11.15
C ILE A 131 -16.42 2.10 12.48
N GLU A 132 -16.56 1.39 13.57
CA GLU A 132 -16.22 1.89 14.90
C GLU A 132 -14.71 2.14 15.04
N ASP A 133 -13.87 1.17 14.66
CA ASP A 133 -12.42 1.31 14.75
C ASP A 133 -11.91 2.44 13.85
N ASN A 134 -12.43 2.56 12.64
CA ASN A 134 -11.96 3.55 11.68
C ASN A 134 -12.37 4.99 12.00
N LYS A 135 -13.37 5.23 12.80
CA LYS A 135 -13.62 6.59 13.34
C LYS A 135 -12.41 7.12 14.10
N TYR A 136 -11.79 6.28 14.92
CA TYR A 136 -10.59 6.65 15.69
C TYR A 136 -9.34 6.70 14.81
N VAL A 137 -9.18 5.73 13.89
CA VAL A 137 -8.05 5.68 12.96
C VAL A 137 -8.03 6.92 12.06
N ILE A 138 -9.17 7.32 11.50
CA ILE A 138 -9.26 8.52 10.65
C ILE A 138 -8.85 9.78 11.42
N ASP A 139 -9.36 9.96 12.65
CA ASP A 139 -9.05 11.13 13.47
C ASP A 139 -7.55 11.20 13.83
N GLU A 140 -6.95 10.08 14.25
CA GLU A 140 -5.52 10.09 14.60
C GLU A 140 -4.62 10.25 13.38
N VAL A 141 -4.93 9.60 12.26
CA VAL A 141 -4.14 9.70 11.02
C VAL A 141 -4.19 11.12 10.45
N TRP A 142 -5.36 11.76 10.49
CA TRP A 142 -5.47 13.16 10.07
C TRP A 142 -4.57 14.06 10.91
N LYS A 143 -4.56 13.90 12.22
CA LYS A 143 -3.70 14.66 13.14
C LYS A 143 -2.21 14.36 12.96
N MET A 144 -1.85 13.12 12.67
CA MET A 144 -0.45 12.71 12.50
C MET A 144 0.14 13.12 11.15
N TYR A 145 -0.65 13.01 10.07
CA TYR A 145 -0.15 13.10 8.70
C TYR A 145 -0.93 14.05 7.79
N GLY A 146 -2.25 14.18 7.96
CA GLY A 146 -3.13 14.87 7.02
C GLY A 146 -2.75 16.32 6.75
N GLU A 147 -2.41 17.06 7.79
CA GLU A 147 -1.98 18.47 7.66
C GLU A 147 -0.47 18.60 7.36
N LYS A 148 0.31 17.57 7.67
CA LYS A 148 1.76 17.59 7.51
C LYS A 148 2.19 17.41 6.05
N TYR A 149 1.49 16.55 5.29
CA TYR A 149 1.88 16.14 3.96
C TYR A 149 0.91 16.60 2.87
N LYS A 150 1.40 17.37 1.90
CA LYS A 150 0.62 17.78 0.72
C LYS A 150 0.30 16.60 -0.20
N SER A 151 1.05 15.50 -0.09
CA SER A 151 0.81 14.25 -0.80
C SER A 151 -0.40 13.49 -0.27
N PHE A 152 -0.88 13.80 0.94
CA PHE A 152 -2.09 13.17 1.48
C PHE A 152 -3.30 13.52 0.61
N GLY A 153 -3.79 12.54 -0.17
CA GLY A 153 -4.86 12.74 -1.16
C GLY A 153 -6.26 12.46 -0.62
N GLY A 154 -6.37 11.66 0.43
CA GLY A 154 -7.63 11.24 1.01
C GLY A 154 -7.61 9.80 1.51
N TRP A 155 -8.79 9.22 1.55
CA TRP A 155 -9.07 7.93 2.18
C TRP A 155 -9.50 6.89 1.15
N TYR A 156 -9.14 5.63 1.41
CA TYR A 156 -9.63 4.49 0.68
C TYR A 156 -10.32 3.52 1.64
N ILE A 157 -11.56 3.15 1.33
CA ILE A 157 -12.34 2.18 2.10
C ILE A 157 -11.99 0.78 1.61
N SER A 158 -11.29 0.01 2.42
CA SER A 158 -10.75 -1.30 2.07
C SER A 158 -11.77 -2.45 2.14
N GLY A 159 -12.97 -2.20 2.62
CA GLY A 159 -14.02 -3.22 2.73
C GLY A 159 -14.69 -3.53 1.38
N GLU A 160 -14.73 -4.80 1.01
CA GLU A 160 -15.57 -5.27 -0.08
C GLU A 160 -17.01 -5.50 0.41
N ILE A 161 -17.95 -4.77 -0.15
CA ILE A 161 -19.36 -4.88 0.25
C ILE A 161 -20.18 -5.67 -0.76
N SER A 162 -21.13 -6.43 -0.25
CA SER A 162 -22.08 -7.20 -1.04
C SER A 162 -23.51 -6.97 -0.56
N ARG A 163 -24.49 -7.58 -1.21
CA ARG A 163 -25.90 -7.53 -0.76
C ARG A 163 -26.11 -8.18 0.62
N ALA A 164 -25.20 -9.03 1.06
CA ALA A 164 -25.26 -9.71 2.36
C ALA A 164 -24.54 -8.92 3.47
N THR A 165 -23.83 -7.85 3.13
CA THR A 165 -23.12 -7.01 4.10
C THR A 165 -24.10 -6.35 5.06
N LYS A 166 -23.81 -6.44 6.36
CA LYS A 166 -24.53 -5.81 7.47
C LYS A 166 -23.69 -4.68 8.07
N GLY A 167 -24.31 -3.65 8.60
CA GLY A 167 -23.64 -2.54 9.27
C GLY A 167 -24.45 -1.27 9.29
#